data_9c9d33250d95be6130789e6c68b43648
#
_entry.id   9c9d33250d95be6130789e6c68b43648
#
_cell.length_a   1.000
_cell.length_b   1.000
_cell.length_c   1.000
_cell.angle_alpha   90.00
_cell.angle_beta   90.00
_cell.angle_gamma   90.00
#
_symmetry.space_group_name_H-M   'P 1'
#
loop_
_entity.id
_entity.type
_entity.pdbx_description
1 polymer ?
#
loop_
_entity_poly.entity_id
_entity_poly.type
_entity_poly.pdbx_seq_one_letter_code
_entity_poly.pdbx_strand_id
1 'polypeptide(L)'
;MLRKSVASSNTLQESLEKERQKIIDDRLKELAENLEQQKQTWREHEKDVENHIQLICQNHVIKYVSQEDFPHPRNKPDNAIEIMDQLIIFDAKSPANDDLNNFSKYIKIQTESLKKYAKHDDVKKDLFLVIPSNTLSVIKKFSYNIGDYNVFIITKDALEPIILSLKKVEEYEFAETLSPDQRDNVCRIIGKFAHTTKRRIQIDQFFAEEFLDTLQKAKQLPSEILESVIAFENAEKLNPPVEKRKKPIITSDLKEKSLQIKKEIQIREIPEIQANIEFIDDDKSD
;
A
#
# COMPACT_ATOMS: atom_id res chain seq x y z
N MET A 1 60.34 50.19 0.74
CA MET A 1 59.52 49.09 1.35
C MET A 1 58.01 49.36 1.34
N LEU A 2 57.54 50.54 1.66
CA LEU A 2 56.08 50.87 1.73
C LEU A 2 55.33 50.65 0.46
N ARG A 3 55.82 50.89 -0.74
CA ARG A 3 55.08 50.66 -2.03
C ARG A 3 54.84 49.20 -2.35
N LYS A 4 55.69 48.25 -1.94
CA LYS A 4 55.48 46.82 -2.13
C LYS A 4 54.40 46.27 -1.19
N SER A 5 54.31 46.79 0.03
CA SER A 5 53.31 46.42 1.02
C SER A 5 51.89 46.86 0.60
N VAL A 6 51.73 48.04 0.03
CA VAL A 6 50.45 48.57 -0.47
C VAL A 6 49.95 47.77 -1.71
N ALA A 7 50.83 47.42 -2.63
CA ALA A 7 50.50 46.60 -3.80
C ALA A 7 50.04 45.18 -3.39
N SER A 8 50.68 44.58 -2.39
CA SER A 8 50.32 43.27 -1.85
C SER A 8 48.97 43.33 -1.12
N SER A 9 48.67 44.41 -0.41
CA SER A 9 47.36 44.61 0.25
C SER A 9 46.22 44.79 -0.75
N ASN A 10 46.42 45.50 -1.84
CA ASN A 10 45.42 45.70 -2.89
C ASN A 10 45.10 44.40 -3.64
N THR A 11 46.12 43.61 -3.97
CA THR A 11 45.90 42.28 -4.60
C THR A 11 45.18 41.31 -3.69
N LEU A 12 45.41 41.35 -2.38
CA LEU A 12 44.71 40.56 -1.40
C LEU A 12 43.22 41.00 -1.29
N GLN A 13 42.97 42.30 -1.27
CA GLN A 13 41.58 42.83 -1.27
C GLN A 13 40.82 42.44 -2.52
N GLU A 14 41.41 42.57 -3.71
CA GLU A 14 40.77 42.13 -4.96
C GLU A 14 40.49 40.63 -5.00
N SER A 15 41.37 39.80 -4.43
CA SER A 15 41.10 38.35 -4.35
C SER A 15 39.99 38.04 -3.39
N LEU A 16 39.90 38.69 -2.24
CA LEU A 16 38.81 38.54 -1.26
C LEU A 16 37.44 39.02 -1.81
N GLU A 17 37.45 40.12 -2.57
CA GLU A 17 36.22 40.59 -3.24
C GLU A 17 35.72 39.62 -4.30
N LYS A 18 36.62 39.05 -5.12
CA LYS A 18 36.30 38.01 -6.09
C LYS A 18 35.72 36.74 -5.43
N GLU A 19 36.32 36.33 -4.32
CA GLU A 19 35.86 35.16 -3.57
C GLU A 19 34.51 35.41 -2.92
N ARG A 20 34.29 36.59 -2.35
CA ARG A 20 32.94 37.00 -1.84
C ARG A 20 31.90 37.03 -2.94
N GLN A 21 32.24 37.60 -4.10
CA GLN A 21 31.27 37.64 -5.23
C GLN A 21 30.94 36.24 -5.70
N LYS A 22 31.90 35.36 -5.81
CA LYS A 22 31.68 33.96 -6.17
C LYS A 22 30.76 33.25 -5.18
N ILE A 23 30.96 33.45 -3.87
CA ILE A 23 30.08 32.87 -2.84
C ILE A 23 28.65 33.40 -2.95
N ILE A 24 28.46 34.69 -3.26
CA ILE A 24 27.15 35.29 -3.46
C ILE A 24 26.49 34.71 -4.70
N ASP A 25 27.22 34.62 -5.81
CA ASP A 25 26.71 34.08 -7.07
C ASP A 25 26.32 32.58 -6.93
N ASP A 26 27.14 31.78 -6.26
CA ASP A 26 26.86 30.38 -5.97
C ASP A 26 25.60 30.21 -5.09
N ARG A 27 25.43 31.07 -4.06
CA ARG A 27 24.19 31.08 -3.24
C ARG A 27 22.95 31.49 -4.02
N LEU A 28 23.06 32.51 -4.87
CA LEU A 28 21.94 32.94 -5.70
C LEU A 28 21.51 31.84 -6.68
N LYS A 29 22.48 31.13 -7.24
CA LYS A 29 22.22 29.97 -8.11
C LYS A 29 21.53 28.86 -7.36
N GLU A 30 22.03 28.48 -6.18
CA GLU A 30 21.42 27.46 -5.32
C GLU A 30 19.97 27.82 -4.94
N LEU A 31 19.73 29.09 -4.57
CA LEU A 31 18.37 29.56 -4.27
C LEU A 31 17.44 29.49 -5.48
N ALA A 32 17.95 29.84 -6.68
CA ALA A 32 17.17 29.76 -7.90
C ALA A 32 16.81 28.31 -8.27
N GLU A 33 17.77 27.40 -8.15
CA GLU A 33 17.58 25.96 -8.38
C GLU A 33 16.55 25.37 -7.39
N ASN A 34 16.67 25.70 -6.10
CA ASN A 34 15.73 25.27 -5.07
C ASN A 34 14.30 25.78 -5.33
N LEU A 35 14.18 27.04 -5.75
CA LEU A 35 12.86 27.62 -6.08
C LEU A 35 12.22 26.92 -7.28
N GLU A 36 12.99 26.62 -8.32
CA GLU A 36 12.47 25.92 -9.49
C GLU A 36 12.07 24.47 -9.15
N GLN A 37 12.83 23.78 -8.32
CA GLN A 37 12.44 22.46 -7.82
C GLN A 37 11.12 22.52 -7.03
N GLN A 38 10.92 23.54 -6.17
CA GLN A 38 9.66 23.72 -5.46
C GLN A 38 8.49 23.94 -6.42
N LYS A 39 8.66 24.77 -7.44
CA LYS A 39 7.64 25.01 -8.46
C LYS A 39 7.31 23.76 -9.26
N GLN A 40 8.30 22.97 -9.61
CA GLN A 40 8.08 21.69 -10.28
C GLN A 40 7.25 20.74 -9.42
N THR A 41 7.55 20.63 -8.11
CA THR A 41 6.75 19.84 -7.16
C THR A 41 5.29 20.30 -7.14
N TRP A 42 5.01 21.61 -7.23
CA TRP A 42 3.64 22.12 -7.23
C TRP A 42 2.87 21.77 -8.52
N ARG A 43 3.55 21.80 -9.67
CA ARG A 43 2.95 21.46 -10.97
C ARG A 43 2.58 19.98 -11.08
N GLU A 44 3.37 19.13 -10.46
CA GLU A 44 3.16 17.67 -10.49
C GLU A 44 2.27 17.15 -9.35
N HIS A 45 1.95 18.00 -8.37
CA HIS A 45 1.32 17.63 -7.10
C HIS A 45 0.00 16.87 -7.27
N GLU A 46 -0.89 17.32 -8.13
CA GLU A 46 -2.20 16.68 -8.35
C GLU A 46 -2.05 15.24 -8.81
N LYS A 47 -1.21 15.03 -9.83
CA LYS A 47 -0.93 13.69 -10.37
C LYS A 47 -0.21 12.79 -9.37
N ASP A 48 0.67 13.37 -8.57
CA ASP A 48 1.42 12.65 -7.55
C ASP A 48 0.51 12.19 -6.40
N VAL A 49 -0.45 13.02 -6.01
CA VAL A 49 -1.50 12.69 -5.04
C VAL A 49 -2.41 11.59 -5.59
N GLU A 50 -2.87 11.70 -6.83
CA GLU A 50 -3.69 10.70 -7.50
C GLU A 50 -3.02 9.32 -7.49
N ASN A 51 -1.79 9.24 -8.00
CA ASN A 51 -1.02 8.00 -8.05
C ASN A 51 -0.83 7.38 -6.65
N HIS A 52 -0.59 8.22 -5.66
CA HIS A 52 -0.36 7.77 -4.28
C HIS A 52 -1.64 7.19 -3.65
N ILE A 53 -2.79 7.86 -3.82
CA ILE A 53 -4.08 7.35 -3.34
C ILE A 53 -4.45 6.04 -4.04
N GLN A 54 -4.25 5.94 -5.34
CA GLN A 54 -4.50 4.71 -6.09
C GLN A 54 -3.65 3.54 -5.58
N LEU A 55 -2.37 3.78 -5.28
CA LEU A 55 -1.47 2.78 -4.71
C LEU A 55 -1.94 2.32 -3.32
N ILE A 56 -2.32 3.25 -2.44
CA ILE A 56 -2.87 2.92 -1.12
C ILE A 56 -4.14 2.06 -1.27
N CYS A 57 -5.05 2.46 -2.16
CA CYS A 57 -6.28 1.73 -2.42
C CYS A 57 -6.04 0.30 -2.92
N GLN A 58 -5.07 0.11 -3.82
CA GLN A 58 -4.68 -1.21 -4.32
C GLN A 58 -4.08 -2.08 -3.21
N ASN A 59 -3.17 -1.53 -2.42
CA ASN A 59 -2.50 -2.28 -1.36
C ASN A 59 -3.45 -2.71 -0.23
N HIS A 60 -4.47 -1.92 0.04
CA HIS A 60 -5.38 -2.13 1.17
C HIS A 60 -6.80 -2.54 0.78
N VAL A 61 -7.04 -2.88 -0.50
CA VAL A 61 -8.35 -3.32 -1.01
C VAL A 61 -9.45 -2.31 -0.66
N ILE A 62 -9.20 -1.04 -1.02
CA ILE A 62 -10.16 0.07 -0.89
C ILE A 62 -10.62 0.44 -2.30
N LYS A 63 -11.89 0.76 -2.46
CA LYS A 63 -12.42 1.16 -3.76
C LYS A 63 -12.04 2.60 -4.08
N TYR A 64 -11.18 2.78 -5.09
CA TYR A 64 -10.90 4.09 -5.67
C TYR A 64 -12.00 4.45 -6.66
N VAL A 65 -12.48 5.69 -6.60
CA VAL A 65 -13.52 6.22 -7.49
C VAL A 65 -12.90 7.31 -8.37
N SER A 66 -12.75 7.02 -9.65
CA SER A 66 -12.19 7.97 -10.62
C SER A 66 -13.12 9.15 -10.87
N GLN A 67 -12.61 10.22 -11.48
CA GLN A 67 -13.47 11.33 -11.91
C GLN A 67 -14.56 10.92 -12.89
N GLU A 68 -14.31 9.87 -13.68
CA GLU A 68 -15.27 9.35 -14.67
C GLU A 68 -16.40 8.59 -14.00
N ASP A 69 -16.07 7.80 -12.96
CA ASP A 69 -17.00 6.95 -12.22
C ASP A 69 -17.73 7.69 -11.09
N PHE A 70 -17.37 8.96 -10.84
CA PHE A 70 -17.96 9.72 -9.76
C PHE A 70 -19.45 9.99 -10.02
N PRO A 71 -20.37 9.68 -9.07
CA PRO A 71 -21.82 9.66 -9.31
C PRO A 71 -22.41 11.06 -9.60
N HIS A 72 -21.66 12.14 -9.29
CA HIS A 72 -22.13 13.52 -9.48
C HIS A 72 -21.34 14.23 -10.61
N PRO A 73 -21.74 14.12 -11.87
CA PRO A 73 -20.95 14.53 -13.05
C PRO A 73 -20.64 16.02 -13.11
N ARG A 74 -21.42 16.89 -12.43
CA ARG A 74 -21.20 18.34 -12.36
C ARG A 74 -20.21 18.76 -11.29
N ASN A 75 -19.87 17.89 -10.36
CA ASN A 75 -19.02 18.17 -9.21
C ASN A 75 -18.02 17.02 -9.05
N LYS A 76 -17.06 16.94 -9.95
CA LYS A 76 -16.02 15.91 -9.92
C LYS A 76 -14.84 16.37 -9.06
N PRO A 77 -14.49 15.63 -8.00
CA PRO A 77 -13.28 15.90 -7.22
C PRO A 77 -12.04 15.39 -7.94
N ASP A 78 -10.86 15.84 -7.51
CA ASP A 78 -9.60 15.33 -8.03
C ASP A 78 -9.45 13.84 -7.69
N ASN A 79 -9.78 13.44 -6.46
CA ASN A 79 -9.74 12.06 -6.00
C ASN A 79 -10.90 11.74 -5.05
N ALA A 80 -11.43 10.53 -5.15
CA ALA A 80 -12.40 10.00 -4.20
C ALA A 80 -12.13 8.51 -3.90
N ILE A 81 -12.46 8.09 -2.69
CA ILE A 81 -12.46 6.68 -2.28
C ILE A 81 -13.83 6.35 -1.67
N GLU A 82 -14.24 5.10 -1.73
CA GLU A 82 -15.48 4.64 -1.13
C GLU A 82 -15.17 3.77 0.09
N ILE A 83 -15.72 4.17 1.23
CA ILE A 83 -15.66 3.44 2.51
C ILE A 83 -17.06 3.49 3.13
N MET A 84 -17.65 2.35 3.48
CA MET A 84 -18.99 2.24 4.08
C MET A 84 -20.11 2.87 3.22
N ASP A 85 -20.10 2.60 1.93
CA ASP A 85 -21.03 3.18 0.96
C ASP A 85 -21.05 4.72 0.95
N GLN A 86 -20.02 5.36 1.52
CA GLN A 86 -19.81 6.80 1.51
C GLN A 86 -18.54 7.18 0.75
N LEU A 87 -18.63 8.27 0.00
CA LEU A 87 -17.52 8.83 -0.75
C LEU A 87 -16.71 9.79 0.14
N ILE A 88 -15.42 9.57 0.21
CA ILE A 88 -14.46 10.44 0.90
C ILE A 88 -13.64 11.17 -0.16
N ILE A 89 -13.61 12.49 -0.07
CA ILE A 89 -13.02 13.37 -1.07
C ILE A 89 -11.64 13.85 -0.64
N PHE A 90 -10.68 13.73 -1.56
CA PHE A 90 -9.35 14.29 -1.46
C PHE A 90 -9.10 15.20 -2.66
N ASP A 91 -9.13 16.50 -2.44
CA ASP A 91 -8.97 17.52 -3.47
C ASP A 91 -7.54 18.10 -3.37
N ALA A 92 -6.74 17.99 -4.43
CA ALA A 92 -5.36 18.43 -4.44
C ALA A 92 -5.25 19.92 -4.79
N LYS A 93 -4.48 20.68 -4.04
CA LYS A 93 -4.31 22.11 -4.28
C LYS A 93 -2.85 22.54 -4.10
N SER A 94 -2.36 23.25 -5.12
CA SER A 94 -1.00 23.82 -5.14
C SER A 94 -1.07 25.35 -5.24
N PRO A 95 0.03 26.07 -4.93
CA PRO A 95 0.10 27.51 -5.11
C PRO A 95 -0.20 27.92 -6.56
N ALA A 96 -1.23 28.72 -6.75
CA ALA A 96 -1.58 29.24 -8.07
C ALA A 96 -0.50 30.23 -8.55
N ASN A 97 -0.13 30.14 -9.82
CA ASN A 97 0.91 30.96 -10.44
C ASN A 97 2.27 30.91 -9.70
N ASP A 98 2.58 29.79 -9.07
CA ASP A 98 3.80 29.60 -8.27
C ASP A 98 3.97 30.66 -7.14
N ASP A 99 2.86 31.24 -6.65
CA ASP A 99 2.86 32.26 -5.58
C ASP A 99 2.51 31.67 -4.22
N LEU A 100 3.53 31.49 -3.40
CA LEU A 100 3.39 30.98 -2.03
C LEU A 100 2.78 32.01 -1.07
N ASN A 101 2.97 33.33 -1.32
CA ASN A 101 2.53 34.36 -0.39
C ASN A 101 1.01 34.43 -0.23
N ASN A 102 0.29 34.21 -1.31
CA ASN A 102 -1.18 34.20 -1.32
C ASN A 102 -1.79 32.83 -1.06
N PHE A 103 -0.97 31.78 -0.92
CA PHE A 103 -1.44 30.41 -0.84
C PHE A 103 -2.36 30.16 0.37
N SER A 104 -2.03 30.69 1.55
CA SER A 104 -2.88 30.54 2.74
C SER A 104 -4.28 31.14 2.55
N LYS A 105 -4.38 32.27 1.87
CA LYS A 105 -5.68 32.90 1.53
C LYS A 105 -6.43 32.08 0.48
N TYR A 106 -5.72 31.58 -0.52
CA TYR A 106 -6.27 30.70 -1.55
C TYR A 106 -6.87 29.42 -0.92
N ILE A 107 -6.14 28.75 -0.04
CA ILE A 107 -6.62 27.56 0.67
C ILE A 107 -7.92 27.85 1.42
N LYS A 108 -8.02 28.98 2.14
CA LYS A 108 -9.26 29.37 2.82
C LYS A 108 -10.45 29.48 1.85
N ILE A 109 -10.26 30.06 0.67
CA ILE A 109 -11.31 30.15 -0.35
C ILE A 109 -11.66 28.74 -0.86
N GLN A 110 -10.66 27.87 -1.05
CA GLN A 110 -10.90 26.51 -1.51
C GLN A 110 -11.68 25.68 -0.48
N THR A 111 -11.48 25.88 0.82
CA THR A 111 -12.30 25.19 1.83
C THR A 111 -13.79 25.48 1.67
N GLU A 112 -14.17 26.71 1.34
CA GLU A 112 -15.57 27.11 1.09
C GLU A 112 -16.10 26.51 -0.23
N SER A 113 -15.24 26.35 -1.25
CA SER A 113 -15.61 25.77 -2.55
C SER A 113 -15.98 24.28 -2.47
N LEU A 114 -15.48 23.58 -1.47
CA LEU A 114 -15.78 22.15 -1.25
C LEU A 114 -17.24 21.88 -0.84
N LYS A 115 -18.02 22.94 -0.52
CA LYS A 115 -19.47 22.84 -0.30
C LYS A 115 -20.18 22.12 -1.45
N LYS A 116 -19.67 22.25 -2.67
CA LYS A 116 -20.22 21.57 -3.86
C LYS A 116 -20.26 20.05 -3.72
N TYR A 117 -19.31 19.47 -2.97
CA TYR A 117 -19.26 18.02 -2.67
C TYR A 117 -20.09 17.70 -1.42
N ALA A 118 -19.90 18.48 -0.35
CA ALA A 118 -20.53 18.25 0.94
C ALA A 118 -22.07 18.24 0.93
N LYS A 119 -22.71 18.82 -0.09
CA LYS A 119 -24.17 18.85 -0.25
C LYS A 119 -24.80 17.48 -0.59
N HIS A 120 -24.00 16.51 -1.05
CA HIS A 120 -24.46 15.18 -1.40
C HIS A 120 -24.50 14.28 -0.18
N ASP A 121 -25.54 13.47 -0.03
CA ASP A 121 -25.73 12.62 1.16
C ASP A 121 -24.82 11.40 1.16
N ASP A 122 -24.38 10.96 -0.01
CA ASP A 122 -23.43 9.88 -0.22
C ASP A 122 -21.95 10.32 -0.04
N VAL A 123 -21.72 11.61 0.21
CA VAL A 123 -20.39 12.16 0.46
C VAL A 123 -20.21 12.44 1.95
N LYS A 124 -19.13 11.92 2.53
CA LYS A 124 -18.77 12.17 3.92
C LYS A 124 -18.54 13.65 4.16
N LYS A 125 -19.01 14.15 5.32
CA LYS A 125 -18.92 15.58 5.66
C LYS A 125 -17.50 16.01 6.07
N ASP A 126 -16.59 15.07 6.25
CA ASP A 126 -15.16 15.32 6.44
C ASP A 126 -14.44 15.25 5.09
N LEU A 127 -13.99 16.40 4.61
CA LEU A 127 -13.34 16.57 3.32
C LEU A 127 -11.86 16.92 3.52
N PHE A 128 -11.01 16.50 2.60
CA PHE A 128 -9.58 16.69 2.70
C PHE A 128 -9.04 17.53 1.54
N LEU A 129 -8.29 18.59 1.87
CA LEU A 129 -7.46 19.33 0.93
C LEU A 129 -6.02 18.86 1.08
N VAL A 130 -5.47 18.28 0.02
CA VAL A 130 -4.10 17.78 -0.01
C VAL A 130 -3.18 18.84 -0.61
N ILE A 131 -2.19 19.29 0.16
CA ILE A 131 -1.24 20.32 -0.24
C ILE A 131 0.20 19.80 -0.29
N PRO A 132 1.09 20.43 -1.07
CA PRO A 132 2.50 20.08 -1.07
C PRO A 132 3.14 20.32 0.30
N SER A 133 3.98 19.39 0.78
CA SER A 133 4.62 19.46 2.11
C SER A 133 5.49 20.71 2.29
N ASN A 134 6.10 21.20 1.21
CA ASN A 134 6.92 22.42 1.21
C ASN A 134 6.13 23.73 1.34
N THR A 135 4.78 23.67 1.38
CA THR A 135 3.90 24.83 1.59
C THR A 135 3.41 24.96 3.05
N LEU A 136 3.73 24.01 3.92
CA LEU A 136 3.24 23.96 5.30
C LEU A 136 3.60 25.22 6.12
N SER A 137 4.74 25.84 5.85
CA SER A 137 5.22 27.02 6.57
C SER A 137 4.29 28.24 6.47
N VAL A 138 3.48 28.34 5.42
CA VAL A 138 2.54 29.46 5.22
C VAL A 138 1.10 29.12 5.65
N ILE A 139 0.82 27.86 6.00
CA ILE A 139 -0.51 27.43 6.45
C ILE A 139 -0.63 27.66 7.96
N LYS A 140 -1.61 28.48 8.35
CA LYS A 140 -1.86 28.84 9.76
C LYS A 140 -2.92 27.98 10.44
N LYS A 141 -3.80 27.34 9.66
CA LYS A 141 -4.93 26.58 10.18
C LYS A 141 -5.11 25.32 9.34
N PHE A 142 -5.14 24.16 9.99
CA PHE A 142 -5.20 22.86 9.35
C PHE A 142 -6.59 22.21 9.35
N SER A 143 -7.56 22.81 10.04
CA SER A 143 -8.94 22.34 10.06
C SER A 143 -9.91 23.50 10.01
N TYR A 144 -10.96 23.37 9.22
CA TYR A 144 -12.03 24.36 9.07
C TYR A 144 -13.37 23.66 9.28
N ASN A 145 -14.15 24.18 10.23
CA ASN A 145 -15.56 23.80 10.37
C ASN A 145 -16.41 24.84 9.65
N ILE A 146 -17.18 24.41 8.65
CA ILE A 146 -17.97 25.30 7.80
C ILE A 146 -19.46 24.90 7.89
N GLY A 147 -20.00 25.01 9.10
CA GLY A 147 -21.40 24.65 9.37
C GLY A 147 -21.64 23.15 9.23
N ASP A 148 -22.08 22.71 8.04
CA ASP A 148 -22.51 21.32 7.82
C ASP A 148 -21.37 20.36 7.46
N TYR A 149 -20.14 20.85 7.27
CA TYR A 149 -19.00 20.03 6.88
C TYR A 149 -17.67 20.53 7.45
N ASN A 150 -16.72 19.64 7.54
CA ASN A 150 -15.35 19.93 7.96
C ASN A 150 -14.39 19.82 6.77
N VAL A 151 -13.33 20.62 6.79
CA VAL A 151 -12.23 20.50 5.83
C VAL A 151 -10.92 20.38 6.58
N PHE A 152 -10.16 19.34 6.31
CA PHE A 152 -8.84 19.11 6.85
C PHE A 152 -7.78 19.36 5.80
N ILE A 153 -6.78 20.17 6.15
CA ILE A 153 -5.63 20.44 5.31
C ILE A 153 -4.55 19.43 5.66
N ILE A 154 -4.15 18.62 4.71
CA ILE A 154 -3.19 17.54 4.89
C ILE A 154 -2.11 17.56 3.81
N THR A 155 -1.03 16.84 4.03
CA THR A 155 0.00 16.58 3.01
C THR A 155 -0.13 15.17 2.47
N LYS A 156 0.55 14.89 1.36
CA LYS A 156 0.59 13.55 0.75
C LYS A 156 1.02 12.47 1.76
N ASP A 157 2.01 12.78 2.61
CA ASP A 157 2.54 11.82 3.60
C ASP A 157 1.52 11.43 4.68
N ALA A 158 0.46 12.23 4.87
CA ALA A 158 -0.61 11.95 5.81
C ALA A 158 -1.75 11.09 5.23
N LEU A 159 -1.76 10.85 3.91
CA LEU A 159 -2.84 10.13 3.22
C LEU A 159 -3.00 8.69 3.73
N GLU A 160 -1.92 7.92 3.75
CA GLU A 160 -2.00 6.52 4.13
C GLU A 160 -2.52 6.32 5.57
N PRO A 161 -1.96 6.96 6.62
CA PRO A 161 -2.47 6.79 7.97
C PRO A 161 -3.92 7.29 8.14
N ILE A 162 -4.34 8.33 7.40
CA ILE A 162 -5.71 8.81 7.44
C ILE A 162 -6.66 7.81 6.78
N ILE A 163 -6.36 7.34 5.57
CA ILE A 163 -7.17 6.38 4.82
C ILE A 163 -7.31 5.07 5.61
N LEU A 164 -6.21 4.56 6.19
CA LEU A 164 -6.26 3.36 7.02
C LEU A 164 -7.04 3.56 8.31
N SER A 165 -7.00 4.75 8.91
CA SER A 165 -7.82 5.06 10.09
C SER A 165 -9.30 5.08 9.75
N LEU A 166 -9.68 5.64 8.60
CA LEU A 166 -11.06 5.66 8.12
C LEU A 166 -11.55 4.24 7.81
N LYS A 167 -10.71 3.40 7.21
CA LYS A 167 -11.03 1.99 6.99
C LYS A 167 -11.24 1.21 8.28
N LYS A 168 -10.45 1.49 9.32
CA LYS A 168 -10.64 0.85 10.64
C LYS A 168 -11.98 1.19 11.27
N VAL A 169 -12.49 2.39 11.06
CA VAL A 169 -13.85 2.77 11.53
C VAL A 169 -14.90 1.86 10.86
N GLU A 170 -14.77 1.59 9.56
CA GLU A 170 -15.62 0.63 8.84
C GLU A 170 -15.59 -0.77 9.49
N GLU A 171 -14.38 -1.27 9.80
CA GLU A 171 -14.23 -2.58 10.44
C GLU A 171 -14.90 -2.63 11.82
N TYR A 172 -14.82 -1.57 12.62
CA TYR A 172 -15.48 -1.48 13.92
C TYR A 172 -17.00 -1.41 13.80
N GLU A 173 -17.53 -0.58 12.91
CA GLU A 173 -18.98 -0.47 12.69
C GLU A 173 -19.56 -1.78 12.16
N PHE A 174 -18.87 -2.45 11.24
CA PHE A 174 -19.26 -3.79 10.80
C PHE A 174 -19.34 -4.78 11.98
N ALA A 175 -18.33 -4.77 12.87
CA ALA A 175 -18.34 -5.62 14.05
C ALA A 175 -19.48 -5.30 15.02
N GLU A 176 -19.91 -4.04 15.13
CA GLU A 176 -21.03 -3.62 15.98
C GLU A 176 -22.40 -3.97 15.39
N THR A 177 -22.53 -3.99 14.07
CA THR A 177 -23.79 -4.36 13.40
C THR A 177 -24.11 -5.85 13.49
N LEU A 178 -23.13 -6.71 13.75
CA LEU A 178 -23.33 -8.14 13.91
C LEU A 178 -24.06 -8.48 15.21
N SER A 179 -25.08 -9.32 15.13
CA SER A 179 -25.67 -9.92 16.35
C SER A 179 -24.66 -10.79 17.08
N PRO A 180 -24.84 -11.06 18.39
CA PRO A 180 -23.96 -11.96 19.15
C PRO A 180 -23.76 -13.32 18.46
N ASP A 181 -24.83 -13.93 17.93
CA ASP A 181 -24.75 -15.20 17.22
C ASP A 181 -23.97 -15.12 15.92
N GLN A 182 -24.07 -14.00 15.20
CA GLN A 182 -23.30 -13.76 13.98
C GLN A 182 -21.81 -13.57 14.31
N ARG A 183 -21.47 -12.83 15.37
CA ARG A 183 -20.08 -12.68 15.85
C ARG A 183 -19.48 -14.03 16.22
N ASP A 184 -20.22 -14.84 16.97
CA ASP A 184 -19.79 -16.19 17.35
C ASP A 184 -19.57 -17.09 16.13
N ASN A 185 -20.44 -17.01 15.13
CA ASN A 185 -20.30 -17.76 13.90
C ASN A 185 -19.02 -17.31 13.12
N VAL A 186 -18.79 -16.00 12.99
CA VAL A 186 -17.59 -15.46 12.33
C VAL A 186 -16.32 -15.91 13.09
N CYS A 187 -16.31 -15.76 14.42
CA CYS A 187 -15.19 -16.20 15.24
C CYS A 187 -14.93 -17.72 15.11
N ARG A 188 -15.99 -18.53 15.08
CA ARG A 188 -15.89 -19.97 14.90
C ARG A 188 -15.33 -20.35 13.51
N ILE A 189 -15.77 -19.68 12.45
CA ILE A 189 -15.27 -19.89 11.09
C ILE A 189 -13.78 -19.50 11.01
N ILE A 190 -13.40 -18.34 11.53
CA ILE A 190 -12.02 -17.86 11.53
C ILE A 190 -11.15 -18.79 12.38
N GLY A 191 -11.61 -19.19 13.57
CA GLY A 191 -10.91 -20.13 14.43
C GLY A 191 -10.67 -21.48 13.76
N LYS A 192 -11.70 -22.02 13.10
CA LYS A 192 -11.60 -23.28 12.33
C LYS A 192 -10.62 -23.15 11.15
N PHE A 193 -10.65 -22.03 10.44
CA PHE A 193 -9.71 -21.75 9.36
C PHE A 193 -8.28 -21.65 9.85
N ALA A 194 -8.05 -20.89 10.93
CA ALA A 194 -6.73 -20.75 11.54
C ALA A 194 -6.18 -22.10 12.04
N HIS A 195 -7.03 -22.92 12.70
CA HIS A 195 -6.66 -24.27 13.13
C HIS A 195 -6.28 -25.15 11.93
N THR A 196 -7.12 -25.19 10.89
CA THR A 196 -6.85 -25.99 9.69
C THR A 196 -5.54 -25.58 9.01
N THR A 197 -5.28 -24.27 8.93
CA THR A 197 -4.04 -23.74 8.35
C THR A 197 -2.81 -24.13 9.18
N LYS A 198 -2.87 -23.98 10.51
CA LYS A 198 -1.79 -24.41 11.41
C LYS A 198 -1.53 -25.90 11.28
N ARG A 199 -2.60 -26.71 11.24
CA ARG A 199 -2.48 -28.16 11.06
C ARG A 199 -1.85 -28.52 9.73
N ARG A 200 -2.20 -27.83 8.66
CA ARG A 200 -1.57 -28.02 7.34
C ARG A 200 -0.07 -27.73 7.39
N ILE A 201 0.33 -26.63 8.00
CA ILE A 201 1.75 -26.28 8.17
C ILE A 201 2.50 -27.39 8.96
N GLN A 202 1.92 -27.88 10.04
CA GLN A 202 2.50 -28.98 10.83
C GLN A 202 2.70 -30.27 10.00
N ILE A 203 1.71 -30.62 9.18
CA ILE A 203 1.78 -31.78 8.30
C ILE A 203 2.88 -31.60 7.25
N ASP A 204 2.92 -30.41 6.63
CA ASP A 204 3.93 -30.11 5.62
C ASP A 204 5.35 -30.08 6.21
N GLN A 205 5.52 -29.61 7.45
CA GLN A 205 6.79 -29.69 8.19
C GLN A 205 7.21 -31.12 8.46
N PHE A 206 6.30 -31.96 8.96
CA PHE A 206 6.57 -33.37 9.21
C PHE A 206 7.04 -34.09 7.93
N PHE A 207 6.33 -33.92 6.83
CA PHE A 207 6.73 -34.51 5.56
C PHE A 207 8.05 -33.94 5.03
N ALA A 208 8.31 -32.65 5.24
CA ALA A 208 9.59 -32.06 4.86
C ALA A 208 10.77 -32.69 5.60
N GLU A 209 10.63 -32.96 6.89
CA GLU A 209 11.65 -33.68 7.71
C GLU A 209 11.87 -35.09 7.20
N GLU A 210 10.81 -35.88 6.96
CA GLU A 210 10.88 -37.21 6.41
C GLU A 210 11.54 -37.27 5.03
N PHE A 211 11.24 -36.30 4.18
CA PHE A 211 11.87 -36.20 2.86
C PHE A 211 13.34 -35.82 2.95
N LEU A 212 13.73 -34.95 3.86
CA LEU A 212 15.14 -34.61 4.10
C LEU A 212 15.93 -35.80 4.58
N ASP A 213 15.36 -36.63 5.48
CA ASP A 213 15.94 -37.88 5.96
C ASP A 213 16.13 -38.90 4.80
N THR A 214 15.12 -38.98 3.93
CA THR A 214 15.18 -39.84 2.75
C THR A 214 16.26 -39.38 1.76
N LEU A 215 16.35 -38.08 1.52
CA LEU A 215 17.40 -37.47 0.66
C LEU A 215 18.80 -37.67 1.25
N GLN A 216 18.94 -37.62 2.59
CA GLN A 216 20.20 -37.87 3.26
C GLN A 216 20.65 -39.32 3.09
N LYS A 217 19.72 -40.30 3.18
CA LYS A 217 19.99 -41.70 2.90
C LYS A 217 20.38 -41.95 1.45
N ALA A 218 19.78 -41.19 0.51
CA ALA A 218 20.15 -41.29 -0.90
C ALA A 218 21.61 -40.87 -1.18
N LYS A 219 22.23 -40.00 -0.38
CA LYS A 219 23.66 -39.63 -0.48
C LYS A 219 24.61 -40.80 -0.18
N GLN A 220 24.14 -41.90 0.40
CA GLN A 220 24.94 -43.08 0.69
C GLN A 220 25.02 -44.05 -0.53
N LEU A 221 24.33 -43.71 -1.63
CA LEU A 221 24.41 -44.49 -2.88
C LEU A 221 25.80 -44.37 -3.51
N PRO A 222 26.25 -45.42 -4.22
CA PRO A 222 27.47 -45.36 -5.02
C PRO A 222 27.43 -44.16 -6.00
N SER A 223 28.58 -43.53 -6.24
CA SER A 223 28.69 -42.30 -7.05
C SER A 223 28.08 -42.44 -8.46
N GLU A 224 28.24 -43.59 -9.10
CA GLU A 224 27.70 -43.89 -10.44
C GLU A 224 26.15 -43.85 -10.46
N ILE A 225 25.51 -44.33 -9.38
CA ILE A 225 24.07 -44.35 -9.22
C ILE A 225 23.59 -42.95 -8.86
N LEU A 226 24.32 -42.24 -8.02
CA LEU A 226 23.98 -40.87 -7.58
C LEU A 226 23.97 -39.88 -8.75
N GLU A 227 24.95 -39.96 -9.66
CA GLU A 227 24.99 -39.15 -10.88
C GLU A 227 23.77 -39.36 -11.76
N SER A 228 23.34 -40.62 -11.93
CA SER A 228 22.14 -40.97 -12.69
C SER A 228 20.87 -40.43 -12.00
N VAL A 229 20.75 -40.52 -10.68
CA VAL A 229 19.64 -39.98 -9.90
C VAL A 229 19.54 -38.44 -10.08
N ILE A 230 20.67 -37.74 -9.97
CA ILE A 230 20.73 -36.29 -10.14
C ILE A 230 20.33 -35.87 -11.59
N ALA A 231 20.74 -36.64 -12.58
CA ALA A 231 20.37 -36.41 -13.96
C ALA A 231 18.85 -36.53 -14.19
N PHE A 232 18.22 -37.57 -13.60
CA PHE A 232 16.77 -37.73 -13.66
C PHE A 232 16.02 -36.63 -12.86
N GLU A 233 16.50 -36.29 -11.66
CA GLU A 233 15.92 -35.21 -10.86
C GLU A 233 15.91 -33.86 -11.62
N ASN A 234 17.02 -33.52 -12.28
CA ASN A 234 17.13 -32.28 -13.07
C ASN A 234 16.23 -32.29 -14.31
N ALA A 235 15.84 -33.47 -14.81
CA ALA A 235 14.93 -33.59 -15.95
C ALA A 235 13.45 -33.38 -15.55
N GLU A 236 13.09 -33.55 -14.26
CA GLU A 236 11.72 -33.43 -13.78
C GLU A 236 11.27 -31.98 -13.67
N LYS A 237 10.10 -31.69 -14.22
CA LYS A 237 9.46 -30.37 -14.15
C LYS A 237 8.37 -30.37 -13.08
N LEU A 238 8.77 -30.14 -11.84
CA LEU A 238 7.85 -30.11 -10.67
C LEU A 238 6.89 -28.91 -10.63
N ASN A 239 7.11 -27.90 -11.48
CA ASN A 239 6.27 -26.69 -11.47
C ASN A 239 5.08 -26.83 -12.42
N PRO A 240 3.83 -26.62 -11.96
CA PRO A 240 2.68 -26.53 -12.85
C PRO A 240 2.91 -25.45 -13.91
N PRO A 241 2.45 -25.63 -15.14
CA PRO A 241 2.54 -24.60 -16.18
C PRO A 241 1.98 -23.28 -15.70
N VAL A 242 2.58 -22.15 -16.12
CA VAL A 242 2.18 -20.78 -15.72
C VAL A 242 0.70 -20.54 -15.97
N GLU A 243 0.15 -21.09 -17.05
CA GLU A 243 -1.26 -21.01 -17.41
C GLU A 243 -2.18 -21.67 -16.38
N LYS A 244 -1.75 -22.78 -15.75
CA LYS A 244 -2.52 -23.43 -14.68
C LYS A 244 -2.44 -22.65 -13.36
N ARG A 245 -1.33 -21.98 -13.09
CA ARG A 245 -1.14 -21.16 -11.87
C ARG A 245 -1.96 -19.88 -11.88
N LYS A 246 -2.25 -19.32 -13.06
CA LYS A 246 -3.02 -18.08 -13.24
C LYS A 246 -4.53 -18.28 -13.26
N LYS A 247 -5.02 -19.50 -13.40
CA LYS A 247 -6.47 -19.74 -13.40
C LYS A 247 -7.02 -19.64 -11.97
N PRO A 248 -8.16 -18.95 -11.78
CA PRO A 248 -8.83 -18.94 -10.48
C PRO A 248 -9.26 -20.36 -10.09
N ILE A 249 -9.14 -20.69 -8.80
CA ILE A 249 -9.58 -21.97 -8.27
C ILE A 249 -11.06 -21.89 -8.01
N ILE A 250 -11.86 -22.60 -8.81
CA ILE A 250 -13.32 -22.65 -8.67
C ILE A 250 -13.68 -23.87 -7.83
N THR A 251 -14.57 -23.72 -6.85
CA THR A 251 -14.94 -24.79 -5.90
C THR A 251 -15.56 -26.02 -6.60
N SER A 252 -16.32 -25.83 -7.69
CA SER A 252 -16.83 -26.93 -8.52
C SER A 252 -15.72 -27.77 -9.11
N ASP A 253 -14.68 -27.11 -9.66
CA ASP A 253 -13.54 -27.78 -10.29
C ASP A 253 -12.72 -28.61 -9.27
N LEU A 254 -12.62 -28.13 -8.01
CA LEU A 254 -11.99 -28.88 -6.93
C LEU A 254 -12.76 -30.16 -6.59
N LYS A 255 -14.09 -30.10 -6.56
CA LYS A 255 -14.95 -31.27 -6.33
C LYS A 255 -14.82 -32.29 -7.45
N GLU A 256 -14.85 -31.83 -8.71
CA GLU A 256 -14.69 -32.69 -9.86
C GLU A 256 -13.31 -33.38 -9.90
N LYS A 257 -12.23 -32.63 -9.65
CA LYS A 257 -10.88 -33.19 -9.55
C LYS A 257 -10.75 -34.20 -8.41
N SER A 258 -11.36 -33.96 -7.27
CA SER A 258 -11.37 -34.90 -6.15
C SER A 258 -12.05 -36.22 -6.54
N LEU A 259 -13.13 -36.16 -7.31
CA LEU A 259 -13.81 -37.35 -7.83
C LEU A 259 -12.96 -38.09 -8.89
N GLN A 260 -12.28 -37.36 -9.76
CA GLN A 260 -11.35 -37.92 -10.74
C GLN A 260 -10.18 -38.64 -10.08
N ILE A 261 -9.57 -38.02 -9.05
CA ILE A 261 -8.48 -38.65 -8.28
C ILE A 261 -8.95 -39.96 -7.63
N LYS A 262 -10.13 -39.96 -7.02
CA LYS A 262 -10.70 -41.19 -6.42
C LYS A 262 -10.91 -42.28 -7.46
N LYS A 263 -11.40 -41.98 -8.65
CA LYS A 263 -11.56 -42.92 -9.75
C LYS A 263 -10.21 -43.44 -10.25
N GLU A 264 -9.20 -42.59 -10.38
CA GLU A 264 -7.86 -42.98 -10.78
C GLU A 264 -7.18 -43.91 -9.77
N ILE A 265 -7.36 -43.67 -8.46
CA ILE A 265 -6.88 -44.52 -7.39
C ILE A 265 -7.48 -45.92 -7.53
N GLN A 266 -8.79 -46.04 -7.80
CA GLN A 266 -9.46 -47.31 -8.01
C GLN A 266 -8.98 -48.02 -9.30
N ILE A 267 -8.82 -47.28 -10.41
CA ILE A 267 -8.36 -47.86 -11.69
C ILE A 267 -6.92 -48.37 -11.60
N ARG A 268 -6.08 -47.69 -10.84
CA ARG A 268 -4.65 -48.08 -10.65
C ARG A 268 -4.45 -49.11 -9.54
N GLU A 269 -5.55 -49.58 -8.91
CA GLU A 269 -5.50 -50.55 -7.81
C GLU A 269 -4.55 -50.12 -6.66
N ILE A 270 -4.46 -48.80 -6.43
CA ILE A 270 -3.65 -48.26 -5.33
C ILE A 270 -4.34 -48.66 -4.02
N PRO A 271 -3.69 -49.41 -3.13
CA PRO A 271 -4.32 -49.84 -1.88
C PRO A 271 -4.71 -48.63 -1.04
N GLU A 272 -5.96 -48.62 -0.53
CA GLU A 272 -6.37 -47.60 0.46
C GLU A 272 -5.48 -47.78 1.70
N ILE A 273 -4.56 -46.86 1.87
CA ILE A 273 -3.82 -46.72 3.12
C ILE A 273 -4.78 -46.02 4.07
N GLN A 274 -5.46 -46.79 4.92
CA GLN A 274 -6.11 -46.23 6.09
C GLN A 274 -5.01 -45.73 7.02
N ALA A 275 -4.59 -44.49 6.83
CA ALA A 275 -3.85 -43.78 7.86
C ALA A 275 -4.80 -43.58 9.02
N ASN A 276 -4.74 -44.46 10.03
CA ASN A 276 -5.32 -44.21 11.34
C ASN A 276 -4.51 -43.05 11.94
N ILE A 277 -4.89 -41.84 11.59
CA ILE A 277 -4.46 -40.68 12.32
C ILE A 277 -5.30 -40.69 13.59
N GLU A 278 -4.77 -41.28 14.66
CA GLU A 278 -5.30 -41.08 15.99
C GLU A 278 -5.16 -39.55 16.29
N PHE A 279 -6.26 -38.87 16.22
CA PHE A 279 -6.33 -37.50 16.74
C PHE A 279 -6.20 -37.63 18.26
N ILE A 280 -5.07 -37.24 18.80
CA ILE A 280 -4.92 -37.02 20.24
C ILE A 280 -5.83 -35.82 20.54
N ASP A 281 -7.00 -36.07 21.12
CA ASP A 281 -7.84 -35.04 21.71
C ASP A 281 -7.11 -34.51 22.93
N ASP A 282 -6.48 -33.36 22.80
CA ASP A 282 -5.88 -32.57 23.89
C ASP A 282 -6.94 -31.90 24.82
N ASP A 283 -8.17 -32.41 24.84
CA ASP A 283 -9.23 -31.91 25.73
C ASP A 283 -9.36 -32.81 27.00
N LYS A 284 -8.27 -32.99 27.72
CA LYS A 284 -8.30 -33.40 29.14
C LYS A 284 -7.11 -32.80 29.87
N SER A 285 -7.25 -31.58 30.32
CA SER A 285 -6.57 -31.11 31.52
C SER A 285 -7.53 -30.24 32.34
N ASP A 286 -7.78 -30.76 33.50
CA ASP A 286 -8.53 -30.17 34.63
C ASP A 286 -8.18 -28.70 34.97
#